data_8e967141eaa84837be9e6b06ff0eb78a
#
_entry.id   8e967141eaa84837be9e6b06ff0eb78a
#
_cell.length_a   1.000
_cell.length_b   1.000
_cell.length_c   1.000
_cell.angle_alpha   90.00
_cell.angle_beta   90.00
_cell.angle_gamma   90.00
#
_symmetry.space_group_name_H-M   'P 1'
#
loop_
_entity.id
_entity.type
_entity.pdbx_description
1 polymer ?
#
loop_
_entity_poly.entity_id
_entity_poly.type
_entity_poly.pdbx_seq_one_letter_code
_entity_poly.pdbx_strand_id
1 'polypeptide(L)'
;MDMKRIFSCLVLLLITTSFVVTAYADFQNPAIVDDAGYLMQSELASLSKELDEVREKYGFEVAIYTESDMTSSTAEASSDDIYDYQGYGAGENDDGIMLYICSDTREYHFTTHGKGLRYFNSNGLAYLESKVLPYLEDDNYYKAFSVYIETTEELLQMATDGKPYNEKQYSMKYLFGVIIVCLIAPLLIAFLMMRKKLKKMKTAVENDYAANYIKPGSMRIDTSRDLFLYSRITKTERPKSSSGTHTSSSGRTHGGRGGSF
;
A
#
# COMPACT_ATOMS: atom_id res chain seq x y z
N MET A 1 58.93 -5.86 -30.13
CA MET A 1 57.81 -6.04 -29.15
C MET A 1 57.67 -7.54 -28.92
N ASP A 2 58.00 -8.01 -27.72
CA ASP A 2 58.19 -9.44 -27.46
C ASP A 2 56.92 -10.24 -27.64
N MET A 3 56.99 -11.30 -28.44
CA MET A 3 55.90 -12.21 -28.76
C MET A 3 55.19 -12.76 -27.50
N LYS A 4 55.96 -12.90 -26.38
CA LYS A 4 55.40 -13.24 -25.04
C LYS A 4 54.46 -12.21 -24.48
N ARG A 5 54.72 -10.92 -24.70
CA ARG A 5 53.84 -9.81 -24.24
C ARG A 5 52.54 -9.74 -25.07
N ILE A 6 52.63 -9.98 -26.38
CA ILE A 6 51.46 -10.04 -27.27
C ILE A 6 50.57 -11.23 -26.88
N PHE A 7 51.17 -12.40 -26.61
CA PHE A 7 50.44 -13.58 -26.20
C PHE A 7 49.79 -13.40 -24.81
N SER A 8 50.50 -12.75 -23.88
CA SER A 8 49.94 -12.41 -22.54
C SER A 8 48.75 -11.44 -22.63
N CYS A 9 48.85 -10.43 -23.51
CA CYS A 9 47.72 -9.49 -23.74
C CYS A 9 46.55 -10.18 -24.42
N LEU A 10 46.80 -11.14 -25.35
CA LEU A 10 45.74 -11.87 -26.03
C LEU A 10 45.02 -12.86 -25.10
N VAL A 11 45.75 -13.50 -24.19
CA VAL A 11 45.18 -14.35 -23.13
C VAL A 11 44.38 -13.51 -22.12
N LEU A 12 44.88 -12.32 -21.76
CA LEU A 12 44.17 -11.41 -20.87
C LEU A 12 42.87 -10.89 -21.52
N LEU A 13 42.90 -10.59 -22.84
CA LEU A 13 41.74 -10.17 -23.62
C LEU A 13 40.68 -11.30 -23.73
N LEU A 14 41.13 -12.55 -23.86
CA LEU A 14 40.26 -13.72 -23.90
C LEU A 14 39.62 -14.03 -22.54
N ILE A 15 40.28 -13.71 -21.43
CA ILE A 15 39.73 -13.87 -20.08
C ILE A 15 38.69 -12.78 -19.77
N THR A 16 38.83 -11.59 -20.35
CA THR A 16 37.85 -10.49 -20.16
C THR A 16 36.60 -10.63 -21.03
N THR A 17 36.60 -11.52 -22.03
CA THR A 17 35.36 -11.93 -22.72
C THR A 17 34.60 -13.01 -21.98
N SER A 18 34.95 -13.25 -20.70
CA SER A 18 34.25 -14.18 -19.84
C SER A 18 32.78 -13.74 -19.68
N PHE A 19 31.95 -14.41 -20.42
CA PHE A 19 30.63 -14.83 -20.07
C PHE A 19 29.92 -13.90 -19.09
N VAL A 20 29.29 -12.88 -19.63
CA VAL A 20 27.97 -12.47 -19.09
C VAL A 20 27.02 -13.60 -19.50
N VAL A 21 27.00 -14.69 -18.71
CA VAL A 21 25.86 -15.59 -18.69
C VAL A 21 24.75 -14.74 -18.09
N THR A 22 23.97 -14.10 -18.94
CA THR A 22 22.63 -13.67 -18.56
C THR A 22 21.93 -14.98 -18.23
N ALA A 23 21.79 -15.28 -16.94
CA ALA A 23 20.85 -16.27 -16.49
C ALA A 23 19.48 -15.73 -16.89
N TYR A 24 18.99 -16.20 -18.04
CA TYR A 24 17.58 -16.00 -18.37
C TYR A 24 16.82 -16.77 -17.30
N ALA A 25 15.97 -16.07 -16.55
CA ALA A 25 15.03 -16.74 -15.68
C ALA A 25 14.15 -17.62 -16.58
N ASP A 26 14.17 -18.92 -16.34
CA ASP A 26 13.33 -19.86 -17.08
C ASP A 26 11.95 -19.85 -16.40
N PHE A 27 11.03 -19.11 -16.98
CA PHE A 27 9.66 -19.04 -16.50
C PHE A 27 8.89 -20.24 -17.05
N GLN A 28 8.57 -21.20 -16.18
CA GLN A 28 7.92 -22.47 -16.58
C GLN A 28 6.40 -22.33 -16.78
N ASN A 29 5.81 -21.30 -16.17
CA ASN A 29 4.35 -21.11 -16.16
C ASN A 29 3.94 -19.91 -17.01
N PRO A 30 2.70 -19.91 -17.56
CA PRO A 30 2.16 -18.73 -18.18
C PRO A 30 2.08 -17.57 -17.17
N ALA A 31 2.40 -16.35 -17.63
CA ALA A 31 2.36 -15.17 -16.78
C ALA A 31 0.96 -14.82 -16.31
N ILE A 32 -0.06 -15.22 -17.07
CA ILE A 32 -1.47 -15.01 -16.75
C ILE A 32 -2.28 -16.27 -17.01
N VAL A 33 -3.08 -16.67 -16.01
CA VAL A 33 -4.08 -17.72 -16.09
C VAL A 33 -5.43 -17.11 -15.74
N ASP A 34 -6.37 -17.16 -16.68
CA ASP A 34 -7.71 -16.58 -16.52
C ASP A 34 -8.80 -17.66 -16.57
N ASP A 35 -8.84 -18.52 -15.55
CA ASP A 35 -9.84 -19.60 -15.43
C ASP A 35 -11.22 -19.04 -15.01
N ALA A 36 -11.27 -17.83 -14.43
CA ALA A 36 -12.53 -17.14 -14.15
C ALA A 36 -13.19 -16.56 -15.42
N GLY A 37 -12.44 -16.41 -16.50
CA GLY A 37 -12.95 -15.94 -17.79
C GLY A 37 -13.29 -14.45 -17.83
N TYR A 38 -12.53 -13.63 -17.14
CA TYR A 38 -12.72 -12.18 -17.10
C TYR A 38 -12.30 -11.45 -18.38
N LEU A 39 -11.40 -12.06 -19.15
CA LEU A 39 -10.73 -11.41 -20.29
C LEU A 39 -11.18 -11.99 -21.63
N MET A 40 -11.24 -11.12 -22.64
CA MET A 40 -11.30 -11.56 -24.02
C MET A 40 -9.92 -12.09 -24.47
N GLN A 41 -9.91 -12.99 -25.46
CA GLN A 41 -8.67 -13.60 -25.97
C GLN A 41 -7.61 -12.56 -26.43
N SER A 42 -8.06 -11.44 -26.98
CA SER A 42 -7.16 -10.34 -27.40
C SER A 42 -6.56 -9.60 -26.21
N GLU A 43 -7.34 -9.42 -25.14
CA GLU A 43 -6.90 -8.77 -23.89
C GLU A 43 -5.89 -9.66 -23.15
N LEU A 44 -6.21 -10.97 -23.07
CA LEU A 44 -5.32 -11.97 -22.49
C LEU A 44 -3.95 -11.97 -23.20
N ALA A 45 -3.95 -11.97 -24.55
CA ALA A 45 -2.71 -11.95 -25.32
C ALA A 45 -1.91 -10.66 -25.12
N SER A 46 -2.57 -9.50 -24.98
CA SER A 46 -1.91 -8.23 -24.72
C SER A 46 -1.24 -8.22 -23.33
N LEU A 47 -2.00 -8.58 -22.30
CA LEU A 47 -1.51 -8.60 -20.92
C LEU A 47 -0.41 -9.66 -20.71
N SER A 48 -0.55 -10.83 -21.35
CA SER A 48 0.50 -11.87 -21.31
C SER A 48 1.83 -11.32 -21.83
N LYS A 49 1.79 -10.61 -22.96
CA LYS A 49 2.98 -10.01 -23.54
C LYS A 49 3.60 -8.95 -22.62
N GLU A 50 2.77 -8.07 -22.05
CA GLU A 50 3.24 -7.04 -21.10
C GLU A 50 3.89 -7.67 -19.86
N LEU A 51 3.28 -8.73 -19.30
CA LEU A 51 3.82 -9.48 -18.18
C LEU A 51 5.17 -10.13 -18.52
N ASP A 52 5.27 -10.78 -19.69
CA ASP A 52 6.50 -11.43 -20.12
C ASP A 52 7.63 -10.42 -20.33
N GLU A 53 7.33 -9.23 -20.86
CA GLU A 53 8.32 -8.14 -20.98
C GLU A 53 8.86 -7.70 -19.61
N VAL A 54 7.99 -7.57 -18.59
CA VAL A 54 8.40 -7.23 -17.22
C VAL A 54 9.20 -8.37 -16.58
N ARG A 55 8.76 -9.63 -16.73
CA ARG A 55 9.44 -10.83 -16.22
C ARG A 55 10.88 -10.93 -16.78
N GLU A 56 11.02 -10.81 -18.08
CA GLU A 56 12.32 -10.86 -18.76
C GLU A 56 13.23 -9.69 -18.36
N LYS A 57 12.68 -8.48 -18.27
CA LYS A 57 13.43 -7.27 -17.93
C LYS A 57 14.06 -7.33 -16.54
N TYR A 58 13.33 -7.86 -15.56
CA TYR A 58 13.77 -7.86 -14.17
C TYR A 58 14.29 -9.23 -13.68
N GLY A 59 14.12 -10.29 -14.46
CA GLY A 59 14.42 -11.65 -14.01
C GLY A 59 13.65 -12.03 -12.75
N PHE A 60 12.38 -11.62 -12.70
CA PHE A 60 11.51 -11.68 -11.53
C PHE A 60 10.11 -12.14 -11.94
N GLU A 61 9.51 -13.06 -11.20
CA GLU A 61 8.19 -13.57 -11.51
C GLU A 61 7.12 -12.51 -11.23
N VAL A 62 6.32 -12.21 -12.26
CA VAL A 62 5.11 -11.39 -12.12
C VAL A 62 3.97 -12.15 -12.78
N ALA A 63 2.98 -12.56 -11.99
CA ALA A 63 1.90 -13.40 -12.46
C ALA A 63 0.52 -12.87 -12.05
N ILE A 64 -0.48 -13.27 -12.83
CA ILE A 64 -1.90 -13.10 -12.53
C ILE A 64 -2.57 -14.46 -12.61
N TYR A 65 -3.33 -14.82 -11.59
CA TYR A 65 -4.08 -16.07 -11.56
C TYR A 65 -5.51 -15.82 -11.11
N THR A 66 -6.48 -16.20 -11.93
CA THR A 66 -7.90 -16.12 -11.58
C THR A 66 -8.53 -17.49 -11.62
N GLU A 67 -9.39 -17.80 -10.66
CA GLU A 67 -10.18 -19.03 -10.64
C GLU A 67 -11.61 -18.76 -10.15
N SER A 68 -12.53 -19.68 -10.42
CA SER A 68 -13.92 -19.54 -9.98
C SER A 68 -14.08 -19.89 -8.51
N ASP A 69 -13.60 -21.06 -8.10
CA ASP A 69 -13.68 -21.59 -6.75
C ASP A 69 -12.30 -21.62 -6.10
N MET A 70 -12.20 -21.25 -4.82
CA MET A 70 -10.94 -21.33 -4.08
C MET A 70 -10.53 -22.79 -3.84
N THR A 71 -9.28 -23.10 -4.13
CA THR A 71 -8.70 -24.42 -3.86
C THR A 71 -8.50 -24.66 -2.36
N SER A 72 -8.26 -23.59 -1.58
CA SER A 72 -8.07 -23.62 -0.14
C SER A 72 -9.10 -22.77 0.60
N SER A 73 -9.00 -22.67 1.93
CA SER A 73 -10.02 -22.03 2.76
C SER A 73 -10.03 -20.49 2.69
N THR A 74 -8.98 -19.87 2.14
CA THR A 74 -8.81 -18.42 2.00
C THR A 74 -8.06 -18.09 0.72
N ALA A 75 -8.26 -16.88 0.19
CA ALA A 75 -7.52 -16.41 -0.98
C ALA A 75 -5.99 -16.40 -0.75
N GLU A 76 -5.55 -16.11 0.48
CA GLU A 76 -4.13 -16.20 0.89
C GLU A 76 -3.61 -17.64 0.73
N ALA A 77 -4.28 -18.63 1.34
CA ALA A 77 -3.82 -20.01 1.27
C ALA A 77 -3.91 -20.58 -0.15
N SER A 78 -4.95 -20.24 -0.93
CA SER A 78 -5.08 -20.66 -2.32
C SER A 78 -3.97 -20.09 -3.19
N SER A 79 -3.68 -18.81 -3.06
CA SER A 79 -2.62 -18.14 -3.84
C SER A 79 -1.23 -18.67 -3.52
N ASP A 80 -0.94 -18.97 -2.24
CA ASP A 80 0.34 -19.55 -1.82
C ASP A 80 0.50 -20.98 -2.29
N ASP A 81 -0.57 -21.80 -2.20
CA ASP A 81 -0.56 -23.18 -2.69
C ASP A 81 -0.35 -23.20 -4.21
N ILE A 82 -1.02 -22.34 -4.97
CA ILE A 82 -0.83 -22.21 -6.40
C ILE A 82 0.62 -21.80 -6.72
N TYR A 83 1.13 -20.78 -6.04
CA TYR A 83 2.49 -20.31 -6.24
C TYR A 83 3.52 -21.42 -6.01
N ASP A 84 3.39 -22.15 -4.91
CA ASP A 84 4.34 -23.17 -4.49
C ASP A 84 4.23 -24.45 -5.31
N TYR A 85 3.02 -25.01 -5.45
CA TYR A 85 2.83 -26.32 -6.06
C TYR A 85 2.83 -26.30 -7.58
N GLN A 86 2.47 -25.19 -8.20
CA GLN A 86 2.62 -25.05 -9.65
C GLN A 86 4.02 -24.59 -10.05
N GLY A 87 4.85 -24.15 -9.09
CA GLY A 87 6.25 -23.79 -9.32
C GLY A 87 6.42 -22.41 -9.95
N TYR A 88 5.64 -21.43 -9.49
CA TYR A 88 5.88 -20.03 -9.82
C TYR A 88 7.14 -19.53 -9.11
N GLY A 89 7.75 -18.51 -9.69
CA GLY A 89 8.94 -17.86 -9.15
C GLY A 89 10.13 -17.91 -10.09
N ALA A 90 11.00 -16.92 -9.97
CA ALA A 90 12.17 -16.76 -10.79
C ALA A 90 13.45 -17.14 -10.04
N GLY A 91 14.34 -17.91 -10.69
CA GLY A 91 15.67 -18.27 -10.18
C GLY A 91 15.63 -19.24 -8.99
N GLU A 92 16.78 -19.37 -8.31
CA GLU A 92 16.96 -20.36 -7.22
C GLU A 92 16.12 -20.10 -5.96
N ASN A 93 15.64 -18.86 -5.78
CA ASN A 93 14.87 -18.46 -4.61
C ASN A 93 13.38 -18.28 -4.91
N ASP A 94 12.94 -18.63 -6.10
CA ASP A 94 11.56 -18.47 -6.59
C ASP A 94 11.05 -17.04 -6.35
N ASP A 95 11.87 -16.04 -6.74
CA ASP A 95 11.60 -14.64 -6.53
C ASP A 95 10.36 -14.20 -7.33
N GLY A 96 9.34 -13.61 -6.67
CA GLY A 96 8.17 -13.17 -7.42
C GLY A 96 7.05 -12.51 -6.64
N ILE A 97 6.04 -12.10 -7.41
CA ILE A 97 4.74 -11.60 -6.96
C ILE A 97 3.64 -12.17 -7.85
N MET A 98 2.51 -12.54 -7.25
CA MET A 98 1.30 -13.00 -7.95
C MET A 98 0.09 -12.22 -7.45
N LEU A 99 -0.75 -11.75 -8.37
CA LEU A 99 -2.11 -11.34 -8.10
C LEU A 99 -3.05 -12.52 -8.31
N TYR A 100 -3.66 -12.97 -7.24
CA TYR A 100 -4.68 -14.00 -7.25
C TYR A 100 -6.08 -13.40 -7.07
N ILE A 101 -7.07 -13.92 -7.80
CA ILE A 101 -8.48 -13.52 -7.67
C ILE A 101 -9.38 -14.75 -7.74
N CYS A 102 -10.31 -14.88 -6.80
CA CYS A 102 -11.42 -15.82 -6.83
C CYS A 102 -12.72 -15.11 -7.22
N SER A 103 -13.40 -15.58 -8.27
CA SER A 103 -14.60 -14.91 -8.77
C SER A 103 -15.82 -15.11 -7.89
N ASP A 104 -16.02 -16.30 -7.33
CA ASP A 104 -17.22 -16.64 -6.55
C ASP A 104 -17.29 -15.89 -5.23
N THR A 105 -16.14 -15.69 -4.57
CA THR A 105 -16.06 -14.96 -3.30
C THR A 105 -15.71 -13.50 -3.47
N ARG A 106 -15.26 -13.09 -4.67
CA ARG A 106 -14.72 -11.74 -4.93
C ARG A 106 -13.56 -11.38 -3.99
N GLU A 107 -12.77 -12.39 -3.64
CA GLU A 107 -11.56 -12.21 -2.85
C GLU A 107 -10.33 -12.15 -3.76
N TYR A 108 -9.36 -11.35 -3.35
CA TYR A 108 -8.07 -11.24 -4.02
C TYR A 108 -6.93 -11.35 -3.00
N HIS A 109 -5.76 -11.76 -3.48
CA HIS A 109 -4.54 -11.75 -2.69
C HIS A 109 -3.32 -11.42 -3.57
N PHE A 110 -2.40 -10.62 -3.02
CA PHE A 110 -1.07 -10.44 -3.59
C PHE A 110 -0.11 -11.31 -2.80
N THR A 111 0.39 -12.39 -3.41
CA THR A 111 1.39 -13.28 -2.82
C THR A 111 2.77 -12.86 -3.28
N THR A 112 3.72 -12.77 -2.34
CA THR A 112 5.12 -12.45 -2.64
C THR A 112 6.06 -13.49 -2.05
N HIS A 113 7.12 -13.85 -2.80
CA HIS A 113 8.13 -14.81 -2.36
C HIS A 113 9.56 -14.35 -2.69
N GLY A 114 10.55 -14.90 -1.98
CA GLY A 114 11.94 -14.60 -2.21
C GLY A 114 12.28 -13.11 -2.04
N LYS A 115 12.89 -12.51 -3.07
CA LYS A 115 13.14 -11.05 -3.08
C LYS A 115 11.87 -10.23 -3.07
N GLY A 116 10.73 -10.80 -3.49
CA GLY A 116 9.43 -10.15 -3.44
C GLY A 116 9.07 -9.62 -2.07
N LEU A 117 9.40 -10.35 -1.00
CA LEU A 117 9.20 -9.93 0.40
C LEU A 117 9.84 -8.58 0.73
N ARG A 118 10.97 -8.28 0.10
CA ARG A 118 11.70 -7.04 0.33
C ARG A 118 11.33 -5.95 -0.67
N TYR A 119 11.06 -6.34 -1.92
CA TYR A 119 10.74 -5.41 -3.01
C TYR A 119 9.33 -4.84 -2.82
N PHE A 120 8.39 -5.69 -2.41
CA PHE A 120 7.00 -5.37 -2.13
C PHE A 120 6.73 -5.41 -0.62
N ASN A 121 7.36 -4.50 0.12
CA ASN A 121 7.08 -4.36 1.54
C ASN A 121 5.62 -3.93 1.78
N SER A 122 5.17 -3.89 3.04
CA SER A 122 3.77 -3.56 3.39
C SER A 122 3.28 -2.23 2.79
N ASN A 123 4.15 -1.23 2.64
CA ASN A 123 3.79 0.05 2.03
C ASN A 123 3.67 -0.07 0.50
N GLY A 124 4.56 -0.85 -0.12
CA GLY A 124 4.51 -1.14 -1.55
C GLY A 124 3.25 -1.91 -1.92
N LEU A 125 2.90 -2.96 -1.15
CA LEU A 125 1.65 -3.71 -1.34
C LEU A 125 0.40 -2.85 -1.10
N ALA A 126 0.42 -1.97 -0.10
CA ALA A 126 -0.68 -1.04 0.13
C ALA A 126 -0.84 -0.02 -1.01
N TYR A 127 0.28 0.43 -1.58
CA TYR A 127 0.26 1.29 -2.76
C TYR A 127 -0.30 0.56 -3.98
N LEU A 128 0.19 -0.66 -4.26
CA LEU A 128 -0.29 -1.51 -5.35
C LEU A 128 -1.80 -1.76 -5.22
N GLU A 129 -2.26 -2.17 -4.04
CA GLU A 129 -3.68 -2.37 -3.73
C GLU A 129 -4.50 -1.11 -4.01
N SER A 130 -4.05 0.05 -3.55
CA SER A 130 -4.76 1.33 -3.75
C SER A 130 -4.94 1.72 -5.23
N LYS A 131 -4.06 1.20 -6.10
CA LYS A 131 -4.13 1.42 -7.55
C LYS A 131 -5.04 0.44 -8.26
N VAL A 132 -5.00 -0.83 -7.86
CA VAL A 132 -5.71 -1.94 -8.52
C VAL A 132 -7.16 -2.05 -8.05
N LEU A 133 -7.39 -1.95 -6.74
CA LEU A 133 -8.68 -2.20 -6.11
C LEU A 133 -9.86 -1.40 -6.69
N PRO A 134 -9.75 -0.10 -7.01
CA PRO A 134 -10.87 0.65 -7.60
C PRO A 134 -11.38 0.05 -8.91
N TYR A 135 -10.50 -0.54 -9.73
CA TYR A 135 -10.89 -1.17 -10.98
C TYR A 135 -11.48 -2.56 -10.78
N LEU A 136 -11.06 -3.30 -9.74
CA LEU A 136 -11.69 -4.57 -9.36
C LEU A 136 -13.11 -4.32 -8.79
N GLU A 137 -13.30 -3.28 -7.99
CA GLU A 137 -14.61 -2.87 -7.46
C GLU A 137 -15.59 -2.47 -8.58
N ASP A 138 -15.07 -1.89 -9.68
CA ASP A 138 -15.85 -1.49 -10.86
C ASP A 138 -16.00 -2.63 -11.90
N ASP A 139 -15.58 -3.87 -11.59
CA ASP A 139 -15.57 -5.03 -12.50
C ASP A 139 -14.76 -4.80 -13.81
N ASN A 140 -13.84 -3.86 -13.79
CA ASN A 140 -12.98 -3.53 -14.93
C ASN A 140 -11.65 -4.31 -14.86
N TYR A 141 -11.73 -5.62 -15.06
CA TYR A 141 -10.61 -6.55 -14.86
C TYR A 141 -9.43 -6.29 -15.80
N TYR A 142 -9.69 -6.00 -17.08
CA TYR A 142 -8.61 -5.66 -18.02
C TYR A 142 -7.79 -4.47 -17.52
N LYS A 143 -8.47 -3.41 -17.08
CA LYS A 143 -7.79 -2.22 -16.56
C LYS A 143 -7.11 -2.49 -15.23
N ALA A 144 -7.73 -3.27 -14.35
CA ALA A 144 -7.13 -3.70 -13.09
C ALA A 144 -5.80 -4.43 -13.30
N PHE A 145 -5.76 -5.38 -14.25
CA PHE A 145 -4.57 -6.15 -14.58
C PHE A 145 -3.49 -5.30 -15.26
N SER A 146 -3.88 -4.43 -16.18
CA SER A 146 -2.95 -3.47 -16.80
C SER A 146 -2.30 -2.55 -15.75
N VAL A 147 -3.09 -2.02 -14.80
CA VAL A 147 -2.58 -1.17 -13.71
C VAL A 147 -1.73 -1.98 -12.73
N TYR A 148 -2.08 -3.26 -12.49
CA TYR A 148 -1.24 -4.16 -11.69
C TYR A 148 0.15 -4.31 -12.31
N ILE A 149 0.24 -4.57 -13.62
CA ILE A 149 1.51 -4.74 -14.34
C ILE A 149 2.33 -3.45 -14.27
N GLU A 150 1.73 -2.31 -14.64
CA GLU A 150 2.38 -1.00 -14.63
C GLU A 150 2.92 -0.61 -13.24
N THR A 151 2.08 -0.77 -12.21
CA THR A 151 2.48 -0.43 -10.83
C THR A 151 3.52 -1.40 -10.27
N THR A 152 3.42 -2.69 -10.63
CA THR A 152 4.42 -3.69 -10.24
C THR A 152 5.77 -3.39 -10.88
N GLU A 153 5.80 -2.99 -12.15
CA GLU A 153 7.02 -2.57 -12.83
C GLU A 153 7.65 -1.33 -12.16
N GLU A 154 6.84 -0.32 -11.83
CA GLU A 154 7.30 0.86 -11.09
C GLU A 154 7.96 0.47 -9.75
N LEU A 155 7.31 -0.41 -8.98
CA LEU A 155 7.83 -0.87 -7.69
C LEU A 155 9.11 -1.70 -7.84
N LEU A 156 9.19 -2.57 -8.86
CA LEU A 156 10.39 -3.35 -9.19
C LEU A 156 11.55 -2.44 -9.55
N GLN A 157 11.32 -1.41 -10.35
CA GLN A 157 12.36 -0.43 -10.70
C GLN A 157 12.88 0.30 -9.46
N MET A 158 12.00 0.78 -8.58
CA MET A 158 12.40 1.42 -7.33
C MET A 158 13.22 0.47 -6.44
N ALA A 159 12.81 -0.78 -6.36
CA ALA A 159 13.47 -1.77 -5.52
C ALA A 159 14.85 -2.17 -6.06
N THR A 160 14.99 -2.31 -7.38
CA THR A 160 16.28 -2.61 -8.05
C THR A 160 17.25 -1.44 -7.95
N ASP A 161 16.76 -0.21 -7.93
CA ASP A 161 17.54 1.01 -7.65
C ASP A 161 17.95 1.14 -6.16
N GLY A 162 17.61 0.15 -5.34
CA GLY A 162 17.95 0.12 -3.91
C GLY A 162 17.08 1.02 -3.02
N LYS A 163 15.95 1.49 -3.54
CA LYS A 163 15.00 2.36 -2.84
C LYS A 163 13.58 1.78 -2.95
N PRO A 164 13.28 0.65 -2.32
CA PRO A 164 11.94 0.09 -2.35
C PRO A 164 10.92 1.12 -1.84
N TYR A 165 9.71 1.08 -2.39
CA TYR A 165 8.66 2.04 -2.07
C TYR A 165 8.48 2.18 -0.57
N ASN A 166 8.51 3.42 -0.13
CA ASN A 166 8.25 3.77 1.26
C ASN A 166 7.33 4.98 1.26
N GLU A 167 6.11 4.79 1.74
CA GLU A 167 5.18 5.88 1.90
C GLU A 167 5.86 6.98 2.73
N LYS A 168 5.77 8.24 2.27
CA LYS A 168 6.34 9.38 3.00
C LYS A 168 5.74 9.40 4.41
N GLN A 169 6.37 8.74 5.34
CA GLN A 169 6.07 8.90 6.75
C GLN A 169 6.35 10.36 7.10
N TYR A 170 5.29 11.13 7.26
CA TYR A 170 5.43 12.46 7.82
C TYR A 170 6.14 12.33 9.16
N SER A 171 7.33 12.89 9.26
CA SER A 171 8.11 12.85 10.50
C SER A 171 7.21 13.27 11.65
N MET A 172 7.25 12.54 12.78
CA MET A 172 6.50 12.92 13.99
C MET A 172 6.69 14.40 14.34
N LYS A 173 7.87 14.96 14.04
CA LYS A 173 8.16 16.41 14.20
C LYS A 173 7.26 17.28 13.31
N TYR A 174 6.97 16.84 12.07
CA TYR A 174 6.07 17.57 11.17
C TYR A 174 4.62 17.49 11.67
N LEU A 175 4.16 16.31 12.11
CA LEU A 175 2.82 16.13 12.70
C LEU A 175 2.65 16.98 13.96
N PHE A 176 3.63 17.00 14.87
CA PHE A 176 3.63 17.90 16.02
C PHE A 176 3.61 19.37 15.61
N GLY A 177 4.35 19.76 14.59
CA GLY A 177 4.34 21.11 14.04
C GLY A 177 2.96 21.52 13.54
N VAL A 178 2.28 20.66 12.77
CA VAL A 178 0.91 20.90 12.28
C VAL A 178 -0.08 21.02 13.44
N ILE A 179 -0.01 20.10 14.42
CA ILE A 179 -0.88 20.13 15.62
C ILE A 179 -0.68 21.45 16.39
N ILE A 180 0.56 21.87 16.61
CA ILE A 180 0.87 23.14 17.30
C ILE A 180 0.28 24.33 16.54
N VAL A 181 0.43 24.38 15.23
CA VAL A 181 -0.14 25.46 14.39
C VAL A 181 -1.66 25.44 14.46
N CYS A 182 -2.31 24.29 14.39
CA CYS A 182 -3.77 24.13 14.50
C CYS A 182 -4.30 24.56 15.88
N LEU A 183 -3.51 24.44 16.95
CA LEU A 183 -3.93 24.87 18.28
C LEU A 183 -3.65 26.37 18.52
N ILE A 184 -2.52 26.86 18.06
CA ILE A 184 -2.11 28.26 18.32
C ILE A 184 -2.86 29.25 17.44
N ALA A 185 -3.12 28.92 16.16
CA ALA A 185 -3.78 29.85 15.24
C ALA A 185 -5.19 30.29 15.70
N PRO A 186 -6.09 29.40 16.15
CA PRO A 186 -7.40 29.79 16.69
C PRO A 186 -7.28 30.65 17.96
N LEU A 187 -6.32 30.31 18.86
CA LEU A 187 -6.11 31.09 20.08
C LEU A 187 -5.62 32.51 19.79
N LEU A 188 -4.72 32.66 18.82
CA LEU A 188 -4.24 33.96 18.35
C LEU A 188 -5.40 34.80 17.77
N ILE A 189 -6.24 34.19 16.94
CA ILE A 189 -7.41 34.86 16.35
C ILE A 189 -8.40 35.29 17.44
N ALA A 190 -8.70 34.40 18.38
CA ALA A 190 -9.57 34.70 19.52
C ALA A 190 -9.00 35.84 20.38
N PHE A 191 -7.68 35.81 20.66
CA PHE A 191 -7.01 36.87 21.42
C PHE A 191 -7.05 38.24 20.72
N LEU A 192 -6.83 38.26 19.39
CA LEU A 192 -6.92 39.49 18.60
C LEU A 192 -8.36 40.04 18.56
N MET A 193 -9.35 39.15 18.44
CA MET A 193 -10.78 39.55 18.50
C MET A 193 -11.15 40.09 19.88
N MET A 194 -10.67 39.43 20.95
CA MET A 194 -10.91 39.87 22.32
C MET A 194 -10.27 41.25 22.60
N ARG A 195 -9.02 41.47 22.14
CA ARG A 195 -8.37 42.78 22.25
C ARG A 195 -9.17 43.89 21.54
N LYS A 196 -9.73 43.62 20.36
CA LYS A 196 -10.57 44.60 19.67
C LYS A 196 -11.86 44.91 20.47
N LYS A 197 -12.50 43.95 21.13
CA LYS A 197 -13.67 44.13 21.98
C LYS A 197 -13.29 44.88 23.27
N LEU A 198 -12.19 44.52 23.92
CA LEU A 198 -11.74 45.19 25.13
C LEU A 198 -11.39 46.67 24.90
N LYS A 199 -10.83 47.03 23.72
CA LYS A 199 -10.59 48.43 23.36
C LYS A 199 -11.88 49.22 23.23
N LYS A 200 -12.98 48.57 22.76
CA LYS A 200 -14.32 49.22 22.70
C LYS A 200 -14.97 49.38 24.07
N MET A 201 -14.61 48.53 25.04
CA MET A 201 -15.17 48.55 26.39
C MET A 201 -14.47 49.55 27.33
N LYS A 202 -13.28 50.06 26.94
CA LYS A 202 -12.57 51.11 27.71
C LYS A 202 -13.27 52.50 27.70
N THR A 203 -14.43 52.63 27.03
CA THR A 203 -15.25 53.83 27.03
C THR A 203 -16.31 53.81 28.14
N ALA A 204 -16.45 52.74 28.90
CA ALA A 204 -17.31 52.71 30.07
C ALA A 204 -16.62 53.47 31.21
N VAL A 205 -17.16 54.61 31.53
CA VAL A 205 -16.81 55.35 32.73
C VAL A 205 -17.35 54.57 33.92
N GLU A 206 -16.46 54.30 34.91
CA GLU A 206 -16.84 53.67 36.15
C GLU A 206 -17.97 54.46 36.82
N ASN A 207 -19.14 53.90 36.95
CA ASN A 207 -20.26 54.54 37.57
C ASN A 207 -20.38 53.97 38.99
N ASP A 208 -19.95 54.73 39.97
CA ASP A 208 -19.92 54.37 41.39
C ASP A 208 -21.29 54.09 42.01
N TYR A 209 -22.38 54.24 41.22
CA TYR A 209 -23.76 54.09 41.69
C TYR A 209 -24.44 52.76 41.28
N ALA A 210 -23.69 51.70 40.94
CA ALA A 210 -24.25 50.43 40.58
C ALA A 210 -25.08 49.75 41.69
N ALA A 211 -24.84 50.14 42.95
CA ALA A 211 -25.63 49.67 44.10
C ALA A 211 -27.12 50.03 44.04
N ASN A 212 -27.52 51.06 43.26
CA ASN A 212 -28.91 51.47 43.14
C ASN A 212 -29.77 50.64 42.21
N TYR A 213 -29.18 49.69 41.45
CA TYR A 213 -29.91 48.83 40.51
C TYR A 213 -30.21 47.44 41.06
N ILE A 214 -29.73 47.09 42.24
CA ILE A 214 -30.00 45.79 42.86
C ILE A 214 -31.22 45.94 43.79
N LYS A 215 -32.35 45.44 43.36
CA LYS A 215 -33.56 45.35 44.20
C LYS A 215 -33.34 44.22 45.20
N PRO A 216 -33.22 44.48 46.55
CA PRO A 216 -33.01 43.43 47.52
C PRO A 216 -34.15 42.40 47.45
N GLY A 217 -33.80 41.11 47.30
CA GLY A 217 -34.77 40.00 47.31
C GLY A 217 -35.37 39.63 45.93
N SER A 218 -34.86 40.14 44.81
CA SER A 218 -35.41 39.86 43.48
C SER A 218 -34.90 38.53 42.84
N MET A 219 -33.93 37.83 43.40
CA MET A 219 -33.44 36.57 42.88
C MET A 219 -33.88 35.42 43.82
N ARG A 220 -34.85 34.63 43.36
CA ARG A 220 -35.30 33.42 44.02
C ARG A 220 -35.11 32.27 43.08
N ILE A 221 -34.19 31.32 43.42
CA ILE A 221 -33.98 30.10 42.69
C ILE A 221 -34.84 29.00 43.31
N ASP A 222 -35.93 28.64 42.65
CA ASP A 222 -36.88 27.66 43.17
C ASP A 222 -36.48 26.19 42.89
N THR A 223 -35.69 25.95 41.85
CA THR A 223 -35.20 24.57 41.55
C THR A 223 -33.95 24.62 40.70
N SER A 224 -32.89 23.97 41.17
CA SER A 224 -31.68 23.65 40.40
C SER A 224 -31.60 22.14 40.16
N ARG A 225 -31.68 21.70 38.89
CA ARG A 225 -31.56 20.30 38.56
C ARG A 225 -30.57 20.16 37.39
N ASP A 226 -29.45 19.56 37.64
CA ASP A 226 -28.54 19.10 36.60
C ASP A 226 -28.93 17.69 36.14
N LEU A 227 -29.30 17.56 34.86
CA LEU A 227 -29.60 16.29 34.23
C LEU A 227 -28.46 15.93 33.28
N PHE A 228 -27.62 15.02 33.67
CA PHE A 228 -26.57 14.50 32.81
C PHE A 228 -27.13 13.43 31.87
N LEU A 229 -27.14 13.73 30.56
CA LEU A 229 -27.48 12.78 29.51
C LEU A 229 -26.18 12.19 28.94
N TYR A 230 -25.98 10.89 29.12
CA TYR A 230 -24.84 10.20 28.52
C TYR A 230 -25.12 9.84 27.05
N SER A 231 -24.12 9.96 26.21
CA SER A 231 -24.17 9.46 24.85
C SER A 231 -23.30 8.21 24.72
N ARG A 232 -23.84 7.15 24.12
CA ARG A 232 -23.13 5.91 23.83
C ARG A 232 -22.71 5.90 22.38
N ILE A 233 -21.41 5.98 22.10
CA ILE A 233 -20.85 5.82 20.76
C ILE A 233 -20.45 4.36 20.60
N THR A 234 -21.10 3.63 19.69
CA THR A 234 -20.65 2.29 19.27
C THR A 234 -19.76 2.44 18.06
N LYS A 235 -18.48 2.09 18.22
CA LYS A 235 -17.53 2.03 17.11
C LYS A 235 -17.48 0.59 16.61
N THR A 236 -17.87 0.36 15.35
CA THR A 236 -17.62 -0.89 14.66
C THR A 236 -16.30 -0.71 13.90
N GLU A 237 -15.30 -1.51 14.27
CA GLU A 237 -14.01 -1.52 13.55
C GLU A 237 -14.20 -2.22 12.20
N ARG A 238 -13.71 -1.60 11.13
CA ARG A 238 -13.57 -2.27 9.83
C ARG A 238 -12.50 -3.36 9.96
N PRO A 239 -12.69 -4.52 9.32
CA PRO A 239 -11.66 -5.54 9.27
C PRO A 239 -10.40 -4.93 8.61
N LYS A 240 -9.27 -5.02 9.31
CA LYS A 240 -7.98 -4.59 8.79
C LYS A 240 -7.50 -5.62 7.80
N SER A 241 -7.13 -5.19 6.58
CA SER A 241 -6.38 -6.03 5.67
C SER A 241 -5.06 -6.45 6.36
N SER A 242 -4.82 -7.76 6.42
CA SER A 242 -3.57 -8.28 6.97
C SER A 242 -2.46 -8.13 5.95
N SER A 243 -1.36 -7.51 6.35
CA SER A 243 -0.12 -7.53 5.58
C SER A 243 0.99 -8.05 6.50
N GLY A 244 1.73 -9.02 6.04
CA GLY A 244 2.82 -9.61 6.82
C GLY A 244 3.46 -10.80 6.09
N THR A 245 4.50 -11.37 6.67
CA THR A 245 5.07 -12.64 6.21
C THR A 245 4.43 -13.79 6.99
N HIS A 246 4.11 -14.88 6.29
CA HIS A 246 3.54 -16.11 6.87
C HIS A 246 4.19 -17.33 6.20
N THR A 247 3.88 -18.51 6.69
CA THR A 247 4.39 -19.76 6.14
C THR A 247 3.24 -20.52 5.47
N SER A 248 3.40 -20.86 4.18
CA SER A 248 2.42 -21.62 3.41
C SER A 248 2.35 -23.09 3.83
N SER A 249 1.41 -23.84 3.28
CA SER A 249 1.22 -25.28 3.52
C SER A 249 2.45 -26.11 3.11
N SER A 250 3.21 -25.63 2.12
CA SER A 250 4.48 -26.26 1.68
C SER A 250 5.68 -25.98 2.61
N GLY A 251 5.52 -25.11 3.63
CA GLY A 251 6.57 -24.68 4.55
C GLY A 251 7.44 -23.54 4.03
N ARG A 252 7.08 -22.92 2.91
CA ARG A 252 7.80 -21.76 2.32
C ARG A 252 7.29 -20.46 2.94
N THR A 253 8.13 -19.42 2.91
CA THR A 253 7.79 -18.10 3.47
C THR A 253 7.27 -17.20 2.37
N HIS A 254 6.06 -16.71 2.56
CA HIS A 254 5.40 -15.73 1.71
C HIS A 254 5.14 -14.43 2.46
N GLY A 255 4.99 -13.37 1.72
CA GLY A 255 4.38 -12.15 2.18
C GLY A 255 3.21 -11.83 1.27
N GLY A 256 2.29 -11.04 1.74
CA GLY A 256 1.15 -10.71 0.91
C GLY A 256 0.23 -9.68 1.53
N ARG A 257 -0.75 -9.30 0.74
CA ARG A 257 -1.85 -8.43 1.12
C ARG A 257 -3.07 -8.80 0.29
N GLY A 258 -4.21 -8.87 0.94
CA GLY A 258 -5.44 -9.23 0.27
C GLY A 258 -6.67 -8.71 1.00
N GLY A 259 -7.82 -8.88 0.38
CA GLY A 259 -9.13 -8.49 0.89
C GLY A 259 -10.24 -8.94 -0.04
N SER A 260 -11.42 -8.33 0.08
CA SER A 260 -12.57 -8.49 -0.81
C SER A 260 -12.94 -7.15 -1.45
N PHE A 261 -13.55 -7.21 -2.62
CA PHE A 261 -13.93 -6.06 -3.44
C PHE A 261 -15.38 -6.17 -3.96
#